data_4fcf695951eeb0d2cc101386dd1978a0
#
_entry.id   4fcf695951eeb0d2cc101386dd1978a0
#
_cell.length_a   1.000
_cell.length_b   1.000
_cell.length_c   1.000
_cell.angle_alpha   90.00
_cell.angle_beta   90.00
_cell.angle_gamma   90.00
#
_symmetry.space_group_name_H-M   'P 1'
#
loop_
_entity.id
_entity.type
_entity.pdbx_description
1 polymer ?
#
loop_
_entity_poly.entity_id
_entity_poly.type
_entity_poly.pdbx_seq_one_letter_code
_entity_poly.pdbx_strand_id
1 'polypeptide(L)'
;MIQALTDQTFTKVCIDSGAGESVCPIDAFPSYGTHKTVKTGTRYTAAGGQELINAGEKRPHFKCGGADAHMVFQCTGVHKPLASASKVAQKGNRIVLEADGGHIENLKTGKKIPLTIENAVYMMEMLVKPMAPFQGQAKA
;
A
#
# COMPACT_ATOMS: atom_id res chain seq x y z
N MET A 1 -7.09 -27.71 -7.34
CA MET A 1 -6.27 -27.33 -6.74
C MET A 1 -6.19 -26.13 -5.90
N ILE A 2 -5.42 -26.22 -4.96
CA ILE A 2 -5.49 -25.35 -3.85
C ILE A 2 -4.66 -24.13 -4.00
N GLN A 3 -3.78 -24.11 -4.99
CA GLN A 3 -2.88 -23.02 -5.16
C GLN A 3 -3.55 -21.68 -5.26
N ALA A 4 -4.70 -21.63 -5.92
CA ALA A 4 -5.37 -20.36 -6.09
C ALA A 4 -5.70 -19.71 -4.76
N LEU A 5 -5.94 -20.52 -3.74
CA LEU A 5 -6.29 -20.00 -2.43
C LEU A 5 -5.08 -19.48 -1.70
N THR A 6 -3.90 -19.98 -2.02
CA THR A 6 -2.69 -19.59 -1.29
C THR A 6 -2.00 -18.41 -1.89
N ASP A 7 -2.52 -17.87 -3.01
CA ASP A 7 -1.87 -16.74 -3.66
C ASP A 7 -2.15 -15.42 -2.95
N GLN A 8 -3.18 -15.37 -2.11
CA GLN A 8 -3.46 -14.17 -1.34
C GLN A 8 -2.46 -14.06 -0.20
N THR A 9 -1.96 -12.85 0.02
CA THR A 9 -0.96 -12.58 1.03
C THR A 9 -1.47 -11.51 1.97
N PHE A 10 -1.31 -11.76 3.26
CA PHE A 10 -1.67 -10.79 4.28
C PHE A 10 -0.48 -9.87 4.52
N THR A 11 -0.69 -8.56 4.40
CA THR A 11 0.37 -7.57 4.55
C THR A 11 -0.12 -6.44 5.43
N LYS A 12 0.71 -6.03 6.37
CA LYS A 12 0.42 -4.86 7.20
C LYS A 12 1.13 -3.65 6.62
N VAL A 13 0.40 -2.56 6.50
CA VAL A 13 0.92 -1.32 5.94
C VAL A 13 0.79 -0.23 6.99
N CYS A 14 1.89 0.42 7.31
CA CYS A 14 1.91 1.51 8.27
C CYS A 14 1.36 2.79 7.63
N ILE A 15 0.50 3.49 8.36
CA ILE A 15 0.05 4.82 7.95
C ILE A 15 1.06 5.83 8.45
N ASP A 16 1.67 6.58 7.55
CA ASP A 16 2.78 7.48 7.86
C ASP A 16 2.46 8.89 7.42
N SER A 17 2.23 9.78 8.38
CA SER A 17 1.93 11.18 8.08
C SER A 17 3.16 11.95 7.61
N GLY A 18 4.36 11.42 7.86
CA GLY A 18 5.58 12.06 7.42
C GLY A 18 6.03 11.67 6.02
N ALA A 19 5.34 10.71 5.40
CA ALA A 19 5.72 10.25 4.06
C ALA A 19 5.00 11.04 3.00
N GLY A 20 5.74 11.58 2.05
CA GLY A 20 5.15 12.29 0.91
C GLY A 20 4.62 11.37 -0.18
N GLU A 21 5.13 10.14 -0.21
CA GLU A 21 4.70 9.11 -1.15
C GLU A 21 4.45 7.82 -0.39
N SER A 22 3.53 7.00 -0.88
CA SER A 22 3.41 5.63 -0.39
C SER A 22 4.55 4.82 -1.00
N VAL A 23 5.27 4.09 -0.17
CA VAL A 23 6.46 3.35 -0.60
C VAL A 23 6.40 1.92 -0.09
N CYS A 24 7.08 1.02 -0.79
CA CYS A 24 7.19 -0.36 -0.35
C CYS A 24 8.55 -0.93 -0.74
N PRO A 25 8.99 -2.01 -0.06
CA PRO A 25 10.19 -2.71 -0.49
C PRO A 25 10.04 -3.22 -1.92
N ILE A 26 11.16 -3.34 -2.62
CA ILE A 26 11.14 -3.79 -4.02
C ILE A 26 10.54 -5.19 -4.14
N ASP A 27 10.75 -6.04 -3.13
CA ASP A 27 10.23 -7.40 -3.14
C ASP A 27 8.85 -7.55 -2.49
N ALA A 28 8.22 -6.46 -2.07
CA ALA A 28 6.86 -6.52 -1.54
C ALA A 28 5.88 -6.81 -2.67
N PHE A 29 4.74 -7.42 -2.32
CA PHE A 29 3.69 -7.74 -3.28
C PHE A 29 4.26 -8.51 -4.47
N PRO A 30 4.82 -9.69 -4.22
CA PRO A 30 5.61 -10.39 -5.24
C PRO A 30 4.82 -10.81 -6.49
N SER A 31 3.50 -10.94 -6.40
CA SER A 31 2.72 -11.27 -7.58
C SER A 31 2.56 -10.06 -8.53
N TYR A 32 2.97 -8.88 -8.10
CA TYR A 32 2.87 -7.66 -8.91
C TYR A 32 4.24 -7.29 -9.43
N GLY A 33 4.32 -7.06 -10.74
CA GLY A 33 5.56 -6.60 -11.34
C GLY A 33 5.81 -5.14 -11.02
N THR A 34 7.08 -4.77 -11.05
CA THR A 34 7.50 -3.38 -10.87
C THR A 34 7.49 -2.70 -12.23
N HIS A 35 6.75 -1.59 -12.32
CA HIS A 35 6.61 -0.85 -13.58
C HIS A 35 7.41 0.45 -13.52
N LYS A 36 8.12 0.75 -14.59
CA LYS A 36 8.81 2.03 -14.71
C LYS A 36 7.81 3.12 -15.02
N THR A 37 8.01 4.28 -14.40
CA THR A 37 7.19 5.47 -14.63
C THR A 37 8.12 6.67 -14.73
N VAL A 38 7.55 7.85 -14.93
CA VAL A 38 8.34 9.07 -14.92
C VAL A 38 9.01 9.32 -13.59
N LYS A 39 8.51 8.71 -12.52
CA LYS A 39 9.10 8.85 -11.18
C LYS A 39 10.28 7.91 -10.94
N THR A 40 10.48 6.92 -11.81
CA THR A 40 11.60 5.99 -11.64
C THR A 40 12.91 6.73 -11.64
N GLY A 41 13.75 6.46 -10.65
CA GLY A 41 15.01 7.16 -10.48
C GLY A 41 14.93 8.35 -9.55
N THR A 42 13.73 8.76 -9.13
CA THR A 42 13.58 9.83 -8.15
C THR A 42 14.30 9.44 -6.86
N ARG A 43 14.94 10.40 -6.22
CA ARG A 43 15.66 10.19 -4.97
C ARG A 43 14.84 10.71 -3.81
N TYR A 44 14.77 9.91 -2.75
CA TYR A 44 14.08 10.27 -1.52
C TYR A 44 15.09 10.30 -0.39
N THR A 45 14.83 11.12 0.62
CA THR A 45 15.63 11.15 1.84
C THR A 45 14.84 10.49 2.96
N ALA A 46 15.38 9.43 3.53
CA ALA A 46 14.78 8.77 4.69
C ALA A 46 15.01 9.60 5.95
N ALA A 47 14.27 9.27 7.01
CA ALA A 47 14.36 10.02 8.26
C ALA A 47 15.78 10.06 8.82
N GLY A 48 16.59 9.03 8.59
CA GLY A 48 17.96 9.00 9.04
C GLY A 48 18.96 9.69 8.12
N GLY A 49 18.48 10.37 7.08
CA GLY A 49 19.35 11.03 6.11
C GLY A 49 19.81 10.15 4.97
N GLN A 50 19.43 8.88 4.99
CA GLN A 50 19.80 7.93 3.96
C GLN A 50 19.06 8.25 2.66
N GLU A 51 19.75 8.15 1.54
CA GLU A 51 19.12 8.35 0.24
C GLU A 51 18.56 7.05 -0.28
N LEU A 52 17.32 7.12 -0.80
CA LEU A 52 16.61 6.01 -1.39
C LEU A 52 16.26 6.35 -2.82
N ILE A 53 16.34 5.36 -3.71
CA ILE A 53 16.08 5.56 -5.13
C ILE A 53 14.82 4.81 -5.53
N ASN A 54 13.93 5.48 -6.25
CA ASN A 54 12.70 4.88 -6.77
C ASN A 54 13.05 3.87 -7.86
N ALA A 55 12.72 2.59 -7.63
CA ALA A 55 12.99 1.52 -8.57
C ALA A 55 11.82 1.24 -9.51
N GLY A 56 10.69 1.90 -9.30
CA GLY A 56 9.49 1.69 -10.09
C GLY A 56 8.27 1.67 -9.20
N GLU A 57 7.16 1.21 -9.74
CA GLU A 57 5.85 1.36 -9.09
C GLU A 57 5.10 0.03 -9.11
N LYS A 58 4.36 -0.24 -8.05
CA LYS A 58 3.43 -1.38 -7.98
C LYS A 58 2.06 -0.88 -7.56
N ARG A 59 1.03 -1.54 -8.09
CA ARG A 59 -0.37 -1.14 -7.83
C ARG A 59 -1.18 -2.31 -7.31
N PRO A 60 -0.90 -2.82 -6.11
CA PRO A 60 -1.63 -3.98 -5.60
C PRO A 60 -3.10 -3.69 -5.33
N HIS A 61 -3.92 -4.68 -5.59
CA HIS A 61 -5.33 -4.69 -5.20
C HIS A 61 -5.47 -5.56 -3.97
N PHE A 62 -6.35 -5.16 -3.06
CA PHE A 62 -6.45 -5.86 -1.79
C PHE A 62 -7.83 -5.69 -1.16
N LYS A 63 -8.08 -6.47 -0.12
CA LYS A 63 -9.24 -6.29 0.74
C LYS A 63 -8.78 -5.83 2.11
N CYS A 64 -9.51 -4.86 2.66
CA CYS A 64 -9.29 -4.34 3.99
C CYS A 64 -10.62 -4.24 4.69
N GLY A 65 -10.80 -5.00 5.78
CA GLY A 65 -12.06 -4.95 6.51
C GLY A 65 -13.25 -5.25 5.62
N GLY A 66 -13.10 -6.12 4.63
CA GLY A 66 -14.17 -6.48 3.72
C GLY A 66 -14.35 -5.54 2.53
N ALA A 67 -13.64 -4.44 2.48
CA ALA A 67 -13.73 -3.49 1.36
C ALA A 67 -12.61 -3.74 0.36
N ASP A 68 -12.97 -3.68 -0.93
CA ASP A 68 -11.97 -3.75 -2.01
C ASP A 68 -11.32 -2.40 -2.19
N ALA A 69 -10.01 -2.41 -2.38
CA ALA A 69 -9.25 -1.20 -2.58
C ALA A 69 -7.99 -1.47 -3.40
N HIS A 70 -7.32 -0.40 -3.78
CA HIS A 70 -6.02 -0.50 -4.42
C HIS A 70 -5.18 0.70 -4.00
N MET A 71 -3.88 0.53 -4.05
CA MET A 71 -2.94 1.61 -3.75
C MET A 71 -1.78 1.58 -4.71
N VAL A 72 -1.19 2.75 -4.89
CA VAL A 72 0.02 2.89 -5.70
C VAL A 72 1.19 3.06 -4.75
N PHE A 73 2.17 2.17 -4.85
CA PHE A 73 3.39 2.23 -4.04
C PHE A 73 4.58 2.48 -4.94
N GLN A 74 5.45 3.36 -4.50
CA GLN A 74 6.75 3.54 -5.14
C GLN A 74 7.71 2.54 -4.50
N CYS A 75 8.41 1.74 -5.31
CA CYS A 75 9.31 0.72 -4.80
C CYS A 75 10.67 1.33 -4.53
N THR A 76 11.18 1.12 -3.33
CA THR A 76 12.48 1.65 -2.94
C THR A 76 13.06 0.82 -1.80
N GLY A 77 14.21 1.23 -1.27
CA GLY A 77 14.96 0.44 -0.29
C GLY A 77 14.44 0.52 1.13
N VAL A 78 13.15 0.68 1.33
CA VAL A 78 12.55 0.63 2.67
C VAL A 78 12.36 -0.81 3.10
N HIS A 79 12.16 -1.02 4.41
CA HIS A 79 12.04 -2.37 4.97
C HIS A 79 10.61 -2.89 5.01
N LYS A 80 9.61 -2.01 4.96
CA LYS A 80 8.21 -2.39 5.02
C LYS A 80 7.36 -1.37 4.30
N PRO A 81 6.13 -1.76 3.89
CA PRO A 81 5.25 -0.83 3.19
C PRO A 81 4.78 0.30 4.10
N LEU A 82 4.79 1.50 3.55
CA LEU A 82 4.31 2.70 4.23
C LEU A 82 3.29 3.39 3.35
N ALA A 83 2.11 3.69 3.88
CA ALA A 83 1.10 4.44 3.17
C ALA A 83 1.19 5.91 3.57
N SER A 84 1.33 6.78 2.58
CA SER A 84 1.36 8.23 2.82
C SER A 84 -0.02 8.70 3.24
N ALA A 85 -0.13 9.26 4.44
CA ALA A 85 -1.41 9.77 4.92
C ALA A 85 -1.92 10.87 4.01
N SER A 86 -1.04 11.77 3.54
CA SER A 86 -1.46 12.86 2.67
C SER A 86 -1.99 12.35 1.32
N LYS A 87 -1.37 11.31 0.76
CA LYS A 87 -1.85 10.74 -0.50
C LYS A 87 -3.20 10.06 -0.33
N VAL A 88 -3.39 9.35 0.79
CA VAL A 88 -4.69 8.74 1.10
C VAL A 88 -5.75 9.82 1.22
N ALA A 89 -5.45 10.89 1.93
CA ALA A 89 -6.41 11.99 2.12
C ALA A 89 -6.73 12.67 0.78
N GLN A 90 -5.73 12.89 -0.06
CA GLN A 90 -5.94 13.54 -1.36
C GLN A 90 -6.88 12.77 -2.27
N LYS A 91 -7.03 11.47 -2.04
CA LYS A 91 -7.93 10.65 -2.84
C LYS A 91 -9.37 10.65 -2.33
N GLY A 92 -9.70 11.55 -1.43
CA GLY A 92 -11.07 11.69 -0.95
C GLY A 92 -11.36 10.87 0.29
N ASN A 93 -10.37 10.67 1.13
CA ASN A 93 -10.52 9.91 2.36
C ASN A 93 -10.24 10.77 3.57
N ARG A 94 -10.81 10.36 4.70
CA ARG A 94 -10.48 10.93 6.00
C ARG A 94 -9.79 9.87 6.82
N ILE A 95 -8.73 10.24 7.49
CA ILE A 95 -8.01 9.32 8.38
C ILE A 95 -8.27 9.74 9.81
N VAL A 96 -8.81 8.82 10.59
CA VAL A 96 -9.14 9.07 12.00
C VAL A 96 -8.22 8.20 12.85
N LEU A 97 -7.47 8.84 13.73
CA LEU A 97 -6.56 8.17 14.64
C LEU A 97 -7.05 8.40 16.06
N GLU A 98 -7.26 7.32 16.79
CA GLU A 98 -7.74 7.35 18.15
C GLU A 98 -6.79 6.54 19.04
N ALA A 99 -6.94 6.67 20.35
CA ALA A 99 -6.00 6.04 21.28
C ALA A 99 -5.92 4.52 21.13
N ASP A 100 -7.03 3.89 20.73
CA ASP A 100 -7.11 2.43 20.65
C ASP A 100 -7.29 1.91 19.23
N GLY A 101 -7.04 2.74 18.22
CA GLY A 101 -7.17 2.32 16.83
C GLY A 101 -7.58 3.48 15.96
N GLY A 102 -8.26 3.19 14.87
CA GLY A 102 -8.73 4.24 13.97
C GLY A 102 -9.33 3.66 12.71
N HIS A 103 -9.49 4.52 11.72
CA HIS A 103 -10.01 4.05 10.43
C HIS A 103 -9.71 5.07 9.33
N ILE A 104 -9.80 4.58 8.10
CA ILE A 104 -9.80 5.42 6.90
C ILE A 104 -11.22 5.39 6.37
N GLU A 105 -11.83 6.55 6.22
CA GLU A 105 -13.20 6.66 5.74
C GLU A 105 -13.21 7.25 4.34
N ASN A 106 -13.87 6.56 3.41
CA ASN A 106 -14.11 7.10 2.08
C ASN A 106 -15.23 8.14 2.19
N LEU A 107 -14.93 9.40 1.89
CA LEU A 107 -15.88 10.48 2.09
C LEU A 107 -17.07 10.41 1.14
N LYS A 108 -16.92 9.73 0.01
CA LYS A 108 -17.99 9.61 -0.96
C LYS A 108 -18.95 8.48 -0.61
N THR A 109 -18.43 7.35 -0.17
CA THR A 109 -19.25 6.15 0.10
C THR A 109 -19.54 5.93 1.56
N GLY A 110 -18.76 6.54 2.46
CA GLY A 110 -18.85 6.29 3.89
C GLY A 110 -18.22 4.99 4.35
N LYS A 111 -17.64 4.22 3.45
CA LYS A 111 -17.01 2.97 3.83
C LYS A 111 -15.76 3.22 4.65
N LYS A 112 -15.53 2.37 5.65
CA LYS A 112 -14.42 2.52 6.57
C LYS A 112 -13.51 1.31 6.51
N ILE A 113 -12.20 1.59 6.51
CA ILE A 113 -11.15 0.59 6.61
C ILE A 113 -10.54 0.71 8.00
N PRO A 114 -10.61 -0.34 8.83
CA PRO A 114 -10.09 -0.23 10.20
C PRO A 114 -8.57 -0.14 10.25
N LEU A 115 -8.07 0.60 11.24
CA LEU A 115 -6.65 0.68 11.55
C LEU A 115 -6.43 0.12 12.93
N THR A 116 -5.37 -0.67 13.08
CA THR A 116 -4.96 -1.21 14.36
C THR A 116 -3.67 -0.52 14.81
N ILE A 117 -3.39 -0.58 16.11
CA ILE A 117 -2.16 -0.01 16.65
C ILE A 117 -1.23 -1.14 17.02
N GLU A 118 0.02 -1.07 16.53
CA GLU A 118 1.08 -1.97 16.93
C GLU A 118 2.33 -1.15 17.20
N ASN A 119 2.86 -1.27 18.41
CA ASN A 119 4.06 -0.54 18.80
C ASN A 119 3.94 0.97 18.52
N ALA A 120 2.78 1.53 18.88
CA ALA A 120 2.48 2.95 18.71
C ALA A 120 2.39 3.40 17.24
N VAL A 121 2.21 2.48 16.32
CA VAL A 121 2.08 2.77 14.89
C VAL A 121 0.73 2.27 14.41
N TYR A 122 0.07 3.08 13.59
CA TYR A 122 -1.24 2.73 13.02
C TYR A 122 -1.03 1.92 11.75
N MET A 123 -1.65 0.75 11.73
CA MET A 123 -1.47 -0.25 10.67
C MET A 123 -2.77 -0.56 9.97
N MET A 124 -2.71 -0.69 8.66
CA MET A 124 -3.79 -1.19 7.84
C MET A 124 -3.46 -2.62 7.46
N GLU A 125 -4.40 -3.55 7.71
CA GLU A 125 -4.19 -4.95 7.38
C GLU A 125 -4.81 -5.23 6.02
N MET A 126 -3.97 -5.57 5.06
CA MET A 126 -4.39 -5.78 3.68
C MET A 126 -4.31 -7.25 3.33
N LEU A 127 -5.40 -7.80 2.79
CA LEU A 127 -5.35 -9.10 2.15
C LEU A 127 -5.14 -8.86 0.67
N VAL A 128 -3.89 -9.04 0.24
CA VAL A 128 -3.48 -8.68 -1.13
C VAL A 128 -3.98 -9.75 -2.10
N LYS A 129 -4.65 -9.31 -3.14
CA LYS A 129 -5.10 -10.20 -4.21
C LYS A 129 -3.93 -10.43 -5.16
N PRO A 130 -3.74 -11.65 -5.65
CA PRO A 130 -2.67 -11.89 -6.63
C PRO A 130 -2.99 -11.16 -7.93
N MET A 131 -1.95 -10.73 -8.62
CA MET A 131 -2.10 -10.22 -9.97
C MET A 131 -2.62 -11.36 -10.83
N ALA A 132 -3.63 -11.10 -11.64
CA ALA A 132 -4.18 -12.12 -12.50
C ALA A 132 -3.54 -12.02 -13.89
N PRO A 133 -2.42 -12.68 -14.12
CA PRO A 133 -1.72 -12.54 -15.41
C PRO A 133 -2.57 -12.98 -16.58
N PHE A 134 -3.43 -13.96 -16.34
CA PHE A 134 -4.31 -14.44 -17.36
C PHE A 134 -5.20 -13.33 -17.93
N GLN A 135 -5.70 -12.46 -17.06
CA GLN A 135 -6.57 -11.38 -17.52
C GLN A 135 -5.86 -10.42 -18.46
N GLY A 136 -4.63 -10.10 -18.14
CA GLY A 136 -3.86 -9.23 -19.01
C GLY A 136 -3.64 -9.84 -20.36
N GLN A 137 -3.39 -11.14 -20.39
CA GLN A 137 -3.18 -11.84 -21.64
C GLN A 137 -4.43 -11.96 -22.46
N ALA A 138 -5.55 -12.16 -21.80
CA ALA A 138 -6.81 -12.33 -22.53
C ALA A 138 -7.18 -11.09 -23.31
N LYS A 139 -6.67 -9.96 -22.91
CA LYS A 139 -7.00 -8.72 -23.59
C LYS A 139 -6.06 -8.37 -24.69
N ALA A 140 -4.95 -9.03 -24.73
CA ALA A 140 -3.98 -8.78 -25.78
C ALA A 140 -4.44 -9.41 -27.13
#